data_a5a1a22c7dc2b4c90891eef3c5f40e50
#
_entry.id   a5a1a22c7dc2b4c90891eef3c5f40e50
#
_cell.length_a   1.000
_cell.length_b   1.000
_cell.length_c   1.000
_cell.angle_alpha   90.00
_cell.angle_beta   90.00
_cell.angle_gamma   90.00
#
_symmetry.space_group_name_H-M   'P 1'
#
loop_
_entity.id
_entity.type
_entity.pdbx_description
1 polymer ?
#
loop_
_entity_poly.entity_id
_entity_poly.type
_entity_poly.pdbx_seq_one_letter_code
_entity_poly.pdbx_strand_id
1 'polypeptide(L)'
;VITAPQLRAARALLGLDQRQLAELCGLSVPTIQRMEASDGTVRGTVDSLMKLIDALERGGIELIGEGQISSGGRGVRLKSPAAPSEPGLP
;
A
#
# COMPACT_ATOMS: atom_id res chain seq x y z
N VAL A 1 -3.45 -10.63 -0.69
CA VAL A 1 -4.50 -9.63 -0.84
C VAL A 1 -4.42 -8.60 0.27
N ILE A 2 -4.82 -7.39 0.01
CA ILE A 2 -4.69 -6.28 0.94
C ILE A 2 -6.02 -6.00 1.65
N THR A 3 -5.96 -5.65 2.93
CA THR A 3 -7.15 -5.22 3.67
C THR A 3 -7.24 -3.70 3.66
N ALA A 4 -8.44 -3.18 3.94
CA ALA A 4 -8.64 -1.74 4.01
C ALA A 4 -7.75 -1.07 5.08
N PRO A 5 -7.60 -1.64 6.29
CA PRO A 5 -6.66 -1.05 7.24
C PRO A 5 -5.22 -1.04 6.75
N GLN A 6 -4.79 -2.09 6.03
CA GLN A 6 -3.46 -2.09 5.44
C GLN A 6 -3.31 -0.96 4.41
N LEU A 7 -4.33 -0.74 3.60
CA LEU A 7 -4.32 0.32 2.60
C LEU A 7 -4.21 1.70 3.26
N ARG A 8 -5.04 1.94 4.28
CA ARG A 8 -4.99 3.21 5.00
C ARG A 8 -3.63 3.42 5.67
N ALA A 9 -3.07 2.35 6.26
CA ALA A 9 -1.76 2.42 6.90
C ALA A 9 -0.67 2.67 5.88
N ALA A 10 -0.73 2.04 4.73
CA ALA A 10 0.24 2.24 3.66
C ALA A 10 0.21 3.69 3.17
N ARG A 11 -0.98 4.23 2.97
CA ARG A 11 -1.13 5.62 2.56
C ARG A 11 -0.53 6.56 3.63
N ALA A 12 -0.80 6.28 4.90
CA ALA A 12 -0.25 7.09 5.99
C ALA A 12 1.27 7.01 6.04
N LEU A 13 1.83 5.83 5.85
CA LEU A 13 3.28 5.65 5.83
C LEU A 13 3.93 6.43 4.69
N LEU A 14 3.26 6.51 3.55
CA LEU A 14 3.77 7.27 2.40
C LEU A 14 3.53 8.78 2.55
N GLY A 15 2.75 9.18 3.54
CA GLY A 15 2.45 10.60 3.76
C GLY A 15 1.54 11.19 2.70
N LEU A 16 0.70 10.36 2.08
CA LEU A 16 -0.17 10.80 0.98
C LEU A 16 -1.60 10.96 1.46
N ASP A 17 -2.32 11.91 0.86
CA ASP A 17 -3.77 11.95 1.02
C ASP A 17 -4.40 11.05 -0.04
N GLN A 18 -5.73 10.92 0.00
CA GLN A 18 -6.43 10.02 -0.92
C GLN A 18 -6.27 10.43 -2.38
N ARG A 19 -6.24 11.72 -2.64
CA ARG A 19 -6.07 12.23 -3.98
C ARG A 19 -4.68 11.91 -4.53
N GLN A 20 -3.67 12.10 -3.70
CA GLN A 20 -2.29 11.78 -4.10
C GLN A 20 -2.12 10.29 -4.33
N LEU A 21 -2.73 9.47 -3.48
CA LEU A 21 -2.69 8.02 -3.68
C LEU A 21 -3.39 7.63 -4.98
N ALA A 22 -4.54 8.24 -5.26
CA ALA A 22 -5.27 7.97 -6.51
C ALA A 22 -4.39 8.28 -7.72
N GLU A 23 -3.70 9.40 -7.70
CA GLU A 23 -2.78 9.77 -8.78
C GLU A 23 -1.65 8.77 -8.93
N LEU A 24 -1.07 8.35 -7.81
CA LEU A 24 0.02 7.37 -7.84
C LEU A 24 -0.43 6.05 -8.45
N CYS A 25 -1.65 5.63 -8.13
CA CYS A 25 -2.18 4.35 -8.59
C CYS A 25 -2.80 4.40 -9.99
N GLY A 26 -3.08 5.60 -10.50
CA GLY A 26 -3.82 5.72 -11.75
C GLY A 26 -5.30 5.38 -11.58
N LEU A 27 -5.85 5.64 -10.39
CA LEU A 27 -7.24 5.37 -10.06
C LEU A 27 -7.93 6.66 -9.67
N SER A 28 -9.27 6.64 -9.66
CA SER A 28 -10.02 7.82 -9.26
C SER A 28 -10.12 7.91 -7.74
N VAL A 29 -10.33 9.13 -7.23
CA VAL A 29 -10.51 9.34 -5.80
C VAL A 29 -11.70 8.54 -5.26
N PRO A 30 -12.87 8.54 -5.93
CA PRO A 30 -13.97 7.70 -5.45
C PRO A 30 -13.63 6.23 -5.35
N THR A 31 -12.78 5.72 -6.25
CA THR A 31 -12.34 4.33 -6.19
C THR A 31 -11.49 4.10 -4.94
N ILE A 32 -10.54 4.98 -4.67
CA ILE A 32 -9.72 4.89 -3.46
C ILE A 32 -10.60 4.97 -2.21
N GLN A 33 -11.56 5.88 -2.19
CA GLN A 33 -12.46 6.03 -1.05
C GLN A 33 -13.25 4.75 -0.79
N ARG A 34 -13.77 4.13 -1.85
CA ARG A 34 -14.50 2.87 -1.70
C ARG A 34 -13.59 1.75 -1.20
N MET A 35 -12.37 1.70 -1.70
CA MET A 35 -11.41 0.69 -1.27
C MET A 35 -11.06 0.85 0.19
N GLU A 36 -10.83 2.08 0.64
CA GLU A 36 -10.48 2.33 2.04
C GLU A 36 -11.65 2.14 2.99
N ALA A 37 -12.86 2.21 2.47
CA ALA A 37 -14.08 1.99 3.25
C ALA A 37 -14.52 0.53 3.26
N SER A 38 -13.79 -0.35 2.58
CA SER A 38 -14.13 -1.77 2.54
C SER A 38 -14.10 -2.37 3.95
N ASP A 39 -14.98 -3.33 4.18
CA ASP A 39 -14.99 -4.05 5.44
C ASP A 39 -14.10 -5.27 5.28
N GLY A 40 -12.90 -5.19 5.83
CA GLY A 40 -11.92 -6.26 5.69
C GLY A 40 -11.11 -6.12 4.40
N THR A 41 -11.15 -7.13 3.56
CA THR A 41 -10.37 -7.14 2.31
C THR A 41 -10.87 -6.06 1.37
N VAL A 42 -9.94 -5.36 0.76
CA VAL A 42 -10.23 -4.31 -0.21
C VAL A 42 -11.01 -4.89 -1.39
N ARG A 43 -12.08 -4.23 -1.77
CA ARG A 43 -12.91 -4.64 -2.89
C ARG A 43 -12.60 -3.79 -4.11
N GLY A 44 -12.57 -4.45 -5.26
CA GLY A 44 -12.33 -3.78 -6.52
C GLY A 44 -12.15 -4.81 -7.62
N THR A 45 -12.01 -4.33 -8.84
CA THR A 45 -11.71 -5.22 -9.95
C THR A 45 -10.28 -5.70 -9.82
N VAL A 46 -9.96 -6.80 -10.49
CA VAL A 46 -8.60 -7.31 -10.52
C VAL A 46 -7.63 -6.24 -11.02
N ASP A 47 -8.03 -5.54 -12.07
CA ASP A 47 -7.19 -4.49 -12.66
C ASP A 47 -6.90 -3.37 -11.65
N SER A 48 -7.94 -2.88 -10.95
CA SER A 48 -7.74 -1.82 -9.95
C SER A 48 -6.89 -2.29 -8.79
N LEU A 49 -7.09 -3.53 -8.34
CA LEU A 49 -6.31 -4.08 -7.23
C LEU A 49 -4.85 -4.23 -7.62
N MET A 50 -4.59 -4.67 -8.84
CA MET A 50 -3.21 -4.79 -9.31
C MET A 50 -2.53 -3.44 -9.45
N LYS A 51 -3.25 -2.43 -9.94
CA LYS A 51 -2.73 -1.08 -10.02
C LYS A 51 -2.39 -0.54 -8.63
N LEU A 52 -3.26 -0.78 -7.67
CA LEU A 52 -3.06 -0.35 -6.30
C LEU A 52 -1.82 -1.00 -5.69
N ILE A 53 -1.75 -2.31 -5.75
CA ILE A 53 -0.66 -3.06 -5.14
C ILE A 53 0.68 -2.70 -5.79
N ASP A 54 0.70 -2.63 -7.11
CA ASP A 54 1.90 -2.29 -7.85
C ASP A 54 2.39 -0.89 -7.48
N ALA A 55 1.48 0.08 -7.37
CA ALA A 55 1.85 1.44 -7.01
C ALA A 55 2.40 1.51 -5.59
N LEU A 56 1.79 0.78 -4.64
CA LEU A 56 2.27 0.76 -3.27
C LEU A 56 3.65 0.14 -3.19
N GLU A 57 3.88 -0.95 -3.91
CA GLU A 57 5.19 -1.59 -3.93
C GLU A 57 6.25 -0.69 -4.53
N ARG A 58 5.93 -0.02 -5.63
CA ARG A 58 6.86 0.94 -6.24
C ARG A 58 7.14 2.12 -5.32
N GLY A 59 6.18 2.47 -4.48
CA GLY A 59 6.35 3.53 -3.49
C GLY A 59 7.15 3.11 -2.28
N GLY A 60 7.52 1.84 -2.17
CA GLY A 60 8.33 1.35 -1.06
C GLY A 60 7.56 0.65 0.05
N ILE A 61 6.29 0.32 -0.17
CA ILE A 61 5.48 -0.37 0.83
C ILE A 61 5.63 -1.88 0.66
N GLU A 62 5.89 -2.55 1.75
CA GLU A 62 5.85 -4.01 1.82
C GLU A 62 4.56 -4.41 2.54
N LEU A 63 3.73 -5.19 1.87
CA LEU A 63 2.50 -5.71 2.45
C LEU A 63 2.81 -7.01 3.18
N ILE A 64 2.42 -7.06 4.45
CA ILE A 64 2.70 -8.22 5.29
C ILE A 64 1.40 -8.98 5.50
N GLY A 65 1.34 -10.19 4.98
CA GLY A 65 0.22 -11.06 5.20
C GLY A 65 0.29 -11.71 6.58
N GLU A 66 -0.83 -12.27 7.00
CA GLU A 66 -0.94 -12.91 8.29
C GLU A 66 0.09 -14.04 8.39
N GLY A 67 0.89 -14.01 9.47
CA GLY A 67 1.90 -15.04 9.70
C GLY A 67 3.11 -15.02 8.81
N GLN A 68 3.23 -14.04 7.92
CA GLN A 68 4.30 -14.03 6.91
C GLN A 68 5.68 -13.77 7.48
N ILE A 69 5.80 -12.79 8.35
CA ILE A 69 7.10 -12.39 8.89
C ILE A 69 7.31 -12.97 10.27
N SER A 70 6.23 -13.10 10.99
CA SER A 70 6.22 -13.71 12.31
C SER A 70 4.86 -14.38 12.45
N SER A 71 4.54 -14.89 13.63
CA SER A 71 3.23 -15.47 13.85
C SER A 71 2.15 -14.40 14.04
N GLY A 72 2.47 -13.13 13.78
CA GLY A 72 1.52 -12.04 13.95
C GLY A 72 0.55 -11.89 12.79
N GLY A 73 -0.32 -10.90 12.90
CA GLY A 73 -1.33 -10.61 11.89
C GLY A 73 -0.80 -9.79 10.73
N ARG A 74 -1.73 -9.23 9.97
CA ARG A 74 -1.41 -8.45 8.79
C ARG A 74 -0.84 -7.09 9.15
N GLY A 75 -0.04 -6.54 8.27
CA GLY A 75 0.53 -5.22 8.47
C GLY A 75 1.12 -4.66 7.21
N VAL A 76 1.79 -3.54 7.37
CA VAL A 76 2.54 -2.91 6.28
C VAL A 76 3.84 -2.38 6.83
N ARG A 77 4.83 -2.29 5.98
CA ARG A 77 6.13 -1.73 6.36
C ARG A 77 6.65 -0.90 5.20
N LEU A 78 7.19 0.27 5.52
CA LEU A 78 7.91 1.06 4.53
C LEU A 78 9.29 0.43 4.39
N LYS A 79 9.62 -0.03 3.21
CA LYS A 79 10.93 -0.61 2.97
C LYS A 79 11.98 0.46 3.12
N SER A 80 13.11 0.03 3.58
CA SER A 80 14.26 0.89 3.60
C SER A 80 14.41 1.48 2.22
N PRO A 81 14.51 2.78 2.12
CA PRO A 81 14.61 3.38 0.81
C PRO A 81 15.93 3.01 0.25
N ALA A 82 15.99 2.11 0.01
CA ALA A 82 17.04 1.79 -0.62
C ALA A 82 18.04 2.77 -0.57
N ALA A 83 17.84 2.98 -0.48
CA ALA A 83 18.35 3.61 -0.67
C ALA A 83 19.13 3.93 -0.91
N PRO A 84 19.29 4.01 -1.15
CA PRO A 84 19.82 4.25 -1.64
C PRO A 84 20.77 4.28 -1.63
N SER A 85 20.91 4.11 -1.80
CA SER A 85 21.60 4.18 -1.93
C SER A 85 22.52 4.55 -1.51
N GLU A 86 22.76 4.66 -1.03
CA GLU A 86 23.48 5.23 -0.61
C GLU A 86 24.39 4.97 -0.46
N PRO A 87 24.81 5.01 -0.91
CA PRO A 87 25.60 4.81 -0.93
C PRO A 87 26.36 5.02 -0.28
N GLY A 88 26.70 4.98 -0.26
CA GLY A 88 27.39 5.23 0.13
C GLY A 88 27.75 4.91 1.07
N LEU A 89 27.52 4.60 1.26
CA LEU A 89 27.92 4.41 2.03
C LEU A 89 28.64 3.96 2.28
N PRO A 90 28.95 4.10 2.46
CA PRO A 90 29.90 3.90 2.52
C PRO A 90 30.18 3.26 2.73
#